data_f284a4d49c743bfa096e59934ea89841
#
_entry.id   f284a4d49c743bfa096e59934ea89841
#
_cell.length_a   1.000
_cell.length_b   1.000
_cell.length_c   1.000
_cell.angle_alpha   90.00
_cell.angle_beta   90.00
_cell.angle_gamma   90.00
#
_symmetry.space_group_name_H-M   'P 1'
#
loop_
_entity.id
_entity.type
_entity.pdbx_description
1 polymer ?
#
loop_
_entity_poly.entity_id
_entity_poly.type
_entity_poly.pdbx_seq_one_letter_code
_entity_poly.pdbx_strand_id
1 'polypeptide(L)'
;MDETEKNIAEIRDRLKEFEDTNKIIGDLSQKRSDSYDEMSKTKKKLDELNKKEQMIKDVEIERFNLYKDIIITFREWKQFVGRIIAKFEVGKDTILDQLSFGVSINLTDKEYLTNINELINNKSISEETVHGSLDESILHRLYRMANRDENPDFDDLSKHMDRLSKEFFEKKRKNVTYSVFHDIFYKNIIEMRINIKLDGIPLESLSMGQRAIVLLKIILAYDDKPLIIDQPEEDLDNRYIYEQLVTAFKEAKTKRQIIIVTHNANLAVNTDSEQVIVAKYNSGSISYEVGSLENLNTKNDIKQILEGGEDAFKKREEKYGYIF
;
A
#
# COMPACT_ATOMS: atom_id res chain seq x y z
N MET A 1 79.30 73.44 18.45
CA MET A 1 78.68 72.08 18.45
C MET A 1 78.66 71.58 17.07
N ASP A 2 79.27 70.55 16.89
CA ASP A 2 80.05 70.04 15.81
C ASP A 2 79.19 69.44 14.67
N GLU A 3 79.57 69.62 13.43
CA GLU A 3 78.96 69.06 12.20
C GLU A 3 78.84 67.52 12.27
N THR A 4 79.73 66.91 13.06
CA THR A 4 79.73 65.46 13.38
C THR A 4 78.58 65.06 14.31
N GLU A 5 78.21 65.86 15.24
CA GLU A 5 77.02 65.57 16.18
C GLU A 5 75.68 65.67 15.40
N LYS A 6 75.64 66.60 14.44
CA LYS A 6 74.46 66.76 13.59
C LYS A 6 74.29 65.59 12.63
N ASN A 7 75.35 65.10 12.07
CA ASN A 7 75.37 63.94 11.19
C ASN A 7 75.03 62.61 11.96
N ILE A 8 75.48 62.49 13.21
CA ILE A 8 75.17 61.37 14.07
C ILE A 8 73.70 61.36 14.46
N ALA A 9 73.09 62.53 14.75
CA ALA A 9 71.66 62.64 15.03
C ALA A 9 70.82 62.26 13.81
N GLU A 10 71.17 62.71 12.60
CA GLU A 10 70.46 62.37 11.36
C GLU A 10 70.56 60.87 11.02
N ILE A 11 71.73 60.27 11.23
CA ILE A 11 71.90 58.83 11.06
C ILE A 11 71.05 58.06 12.08
N ARG A 12 70.95 58.48 13.32
CA ARG A 12 70.12 57.88 14.37
C ARG A 12 68.64 57.95 14.01
N ASP A 13 68.16 59.08 13.53
CA ASP A 13 66.77 59.23 13.10
C ASP A 13 66.46 58.37 11.88
N ARG A 14 67.28 58.26 10.92
CA ARG A 14 67.18 57.34 9.75
C ARG A 14 67.18 55.88 10.19
N LEU A 15 68.03 55.51 11.13
CA LEU A 15 68.05 54.13 11.68
C LEU A 15 66.81 53.83 12.39
N LYS A 16 66.20 54.74 13.14
CA LYS A 16 64.91 54.54 13.82
C LYS A 16 63.76 54.45 12.83
N GLU A 17 63.71 55.26 11.79
CA GLU A 17 62.71 55.11 10.71
C GLU A 17 62.84 53.76 10.00
N PHE A 18 64.05 53.24 9.82
CA PHE A 18 64.29 51.96 9.21
C PHE A 18 63.86 50.83 10.12
N GLU A 19 64.10 50.90 11.41
CA GLU A 19 63.63 49.94 12.40
C GLU A 19 62.09 49.93 12.47
N ASP A 20 61.42 51.08 12.49
CA ASP A 20 59.96 51.20 12.47
C ASP A 20 59.36 50.64 11.18
N THR A 21 59.99 50.90 10.05
CA THR A 21 59.58 50.34 8.74
C THR A 21 59.72 48.84 8.67
N ASN A 22 60.82 48.27 9.19
CA ASN A 22 61.02 46.82 9.27
C ASN A 22 59.98 46.16 10.19
N LYS A 23 59.59 46.79 11.29
CA LYS A 23 58.53 46.32 12.17
C LYS A 23 57.19 46.30 11.44
N ILE A 24 56.84 47.34 10.70
CA ILE A 24 55.61 47.40 9.90
C ILE A 24 55.63 46.31 8.79
N ILE A 25 56.75 46.09 8.14
CA ILE A 25 56.91 44.98 7.13
C ILE A 25 56.71 43.63 7.80
N GLY A 26 57.26 43.41 9.00
CA GLY A 26 57.07 42.19 9.78
C GLY A 26 55.58 41.94 10.08
N ASP A 27 54.91 42.96 10.62
CA ASP A 27 53.48 42.90 10.98
C ASP A 27 52.60 42.67 9.73
N LEU A 28 52.91 43.31 8.61
CA LEU A 28 52.20 43.09 7.33
C LEU A 28 52.43 41.70 6.77
N SER A 29 53.67 41.17 6.89
CA SER A 29 54.00 39.82 6.47
C SER A 29 53.22 38.77 7.30
N GLN A 30 53.13 38.97 8.60
CA GLN A 30 52.35 38.13 9.47
C GLN A 30 50.86 38.16 9.11
N LYS A 31 50.28 39.38 9.01
CA LYS A 31 48.88 39.53 8.58
C LYS A 31 48.57 38.85 7.23
N ARG A 32 49.53 38.99 6.30
CA ARG A 32 49.40 38.30 4.98
C ARG A 32 49.37 36.79 5.15
N SER A 33 50.26 36.21 5.97
CA SER A 33 50.30 34.78 6.26
C SER A 33 48.98 34.30 6.90
N ASP A 34 48.52 35.01 7.92
CA ASP A 34 47.28 34.69 8.62
C ASP A 34 46.06 34.73 7.67
N SER A 35 46.01 35.76 6.78
CA SER A 35 44.95 35.86 5.77
C SER A 35 45.02 34.74 4.72
N TYR A 36 46.20 34.28 4.31
CA TYR A 36 46.35 33.12 3.44
C TYR A 36 45.88 31.82 4.09
N ASP A 37 46.18 31.65 5.37
CA ASP A 37 45.75 30.48 6.12
C ASP A 37 44.19 30.45 6.29
N GLU A 38 43.61 31.60 6.59
CA GLU A 38 42.16 31.76 6.68
C GLU A 38 41.48 31.54 5.32
N MET A 39 42.02 32.08 4.26
CA MET A 39 41.54 31.84 2.88
C MET A 39 41.64 30.36 2.49
N SER A 40 42.70 29.67 2.84
CA SER A 40 42.87 28.23 2.61
C SER A 40 41.83 27.38 3.37
N LYS A 41 41.61 27.71 4.65
CA LYS A 41 40.55 27.06 5.47
C LYS A 41 39.16 27.28 4.90
N THR A 42 38.86 28.50 4.48
CA THR A 42 37.57 28.88 3.88
C THR A 42 37.37 28.18 2.54
N LYS A 43 38.40 28.06 1.70
CA LYS A 43 38.33 27.32 0.45
C LYS A 43 38.05 25.84 0.66
N LYS A 44 38.70 25.19 1.63
CA LYS A 44 38.38 23.79 1.99
C LYS A 44 36.95 23.60 2.44
N LYS A 45 36.43 24.53 3.28
CA LYS A 45 35.02 24.49 3.69
C LYS A 45 34.07 24.65 2.50
N LEU A 46 34.37 25.52 1.56
CA LEU A 46 33.59 25.73 0.36
C LEU A 46 33.55 24.46 -0.50
N ASP A 47 34.68 23.82 -0.68
CA ASP A 47 34.78 22.55 -1.44
C ASP A 47 34.00 21.43 -0.78
N GLU A 48 34.00 21.34 0.57
CA GLU A 48 33.17 20.40 1.34
C GLU A 48 31.68 20.68 1.19
N LEU A 49 31.27 21.94 1.22
CA LEU A 49 29.89 22.37 1.02
C LEU A 49 29.40 22.06 -0.39
N ASN A 50 30.21 22.34 -1.40
CA ASN A 50 29.87 22.01 -2.80
C ASN A 50 29.71 20.49 -3.01
N LYS A 51 30.56 19.67 -2.38
CA LYS A 51 30.40 18.20 -2.41
C LYS A 51 29.10 17.76 -1.75
N LYS A 52 28.75 18.33 -0.59
CA LYS A 52 27.48 18.02 0.08
C LYS A 52 26.28 18.45 -0.76
N GLU A 53 26.34 19.61 -1.39
CA GLU A 53 25.26 20.08 -2.29
C GLU A 53 25.06 19.10 -3.46
N GLN A 54 26.15 18.63 -4.05
CA GLN A 54 26.05 17.64 -5.13
C GLN A 54 25.43 16.32 -4.63
N MET A 55 25.87 15.81 -3.48
CA MET A 55 25.28 14.60 -2.89
C MET A 55 23.79 14.74 -2.62
N ILE A 56 23.33 15.90 -2.15
CA ILE A 56 21.90 16.17 -1.96
C ILE A 56 21.15 16.09 -3.28
N LYS A 57 21.66 16.72 -4.34
CA LYS A 57 21.05 16.68 -5.68
C LYS A 57 20.96 15.24 -6.22
N ASP A 58 22.02 14.46 -6.04
CA ASP A 58 22.05 13.06 -6.49
C ASP A 58 20.99 12.23 -5.76
N VAL A 59 20.85 12.40 -4.44
CA VAL A 59 19.81 11.71 -3.62
C VAL A 59 18.40 12.17 -4.00
N GLU A 60 18.20 13.44 -4.32
CA GLU A 60 16.89 13.94 -4.77
C GLU A 60 16.49 13.33 -6.12
N ILE A 61 17.42 13.19 -7.05
CA ILE A 61 17.21 12.53 -8.34
C ILE A 61 16.86 11.04 -8.13
N GLU A 62 17.63 10.34 -7.31
CA GLU A 62 17.38 8.92 -7.02
C GLU A 62 16.00 8.73 -6.40
N ARG A 63 15.64 9.55 -5.43
CA ARG A 63 14.33 9.53 -4.79
C ARG A 63 13.19 9.79 -5.77
N PHE A 64 13.35 10.76 -6.65
CA PHE A 64 12.36 11.03 -7.68
C PHE A 64 12.18 9.83 -8.61
N ASN A 65 13.26 9.16 -8.99
CA ASN A 65 13.18 7.94 -9.79
C ASN A 65 12.43 6.82 -9.06
N LEU A 66 12.66 6.63 -7.76
CA LEU A 66 11.88 5.68 -6.96
C LEU A 66 10.38 6.00 -6.93
N TYR A 67 10.01 7.27 -6.81
CA TYR A 67 8.60 7.70 -6.92
C TYR A 67 7.98 7.38 -8.28
N LYS A 68 8.73 7.64 -9.34
CA LYS A 68 8.34 7.28 -10.70
C LYS A 68 8.08 5.77 -10.82
N ASP A 69 8.99 4.95 -10.30
CA ASP A 69 8.86 3.50 -10.33
C ASP A 69 7.66 3.01 -9.52
N ILE A 70 7.39 3.61 -8.35
CA ILE A 70 6.20 3.31 -7.55
C ILE A 70 4.93 3.60 -8.36
N ILE A 71 4.80 4.76 -9.01
CA ILE A 71 3.63 5.13 -9.81
C ILE A 71 3.45 4.15 -10.99
N ILE A 72 4.54 3.83 -11.68
CA ILE A 72 4.52 2.87 -12.79
C ILE A 72 4.04 1.50 -12.29
N THR A 73 4.60 1.02 -11.18
CA THR A 73 4.22 -0.26 -10.56
C THR A 73 2.74 -0.30 -10.20
N PHE A 74 2.19 0.77 -9.59
CA PHE A 74 0.76 0.85 -9.28
C PHE A 74 -0.11 0.77 -10.53
N ARG A 75 0.30 1.43 -11.63
CA ARG A 75 -0.43 1.37 -12.90
C ARG A 75 -0.41 -0.03 -13.51
N GLU A 76 0.75 -0.67 -13.54
CA GLU A 76 0.90 -2.04 -14.03
C GLU A 76 0.05 -3.02 -13.21
N TRP A 77 0.05 -2.86 -11.89
CA TRP A 77 -0.78 -3.65 -10.99
C TRP A 77 -2.27 -3.42 -11.24
N LYS A 78 -2.70 -2.16 -11.40
CA LYS A 78 -4.10 -1.83 -11.74
C LYS A 78 -4.52 -2.51 -13.04
N GLN A 79 -3.68 -2.44 -14.08
CA GLN A 79 -3.93 -3.10 -15.35
C GLN A 79 -3.94 -4.64 -15.21
N PHE A 80 -3.03 -5.19 -14.43
CA PHE A 80 -2.97 -6.63 -14.18
C PHE A 80 -4.24 -7.11 -13.47
N VAL A 81 -4.64 -6.47 -12.38
CA VAL A 81 -5.88 -6.78 -11.67
C VAL A 81 -7.10 -6.57 -12.56
N GLY A 82 -7.12 -5.49 -13.34
CA GLY A 82 -8.19 -5.25 -14.34
C GLY A 82 -8.32 -6.39 -15.35
N ARG A 83 -7.21 -6.94 -15.84
CA ARG A 83 -7.24 -8.11 -16.74
C ARG A 83 -7.76 -9.38 -16.04
N ILE A 84 -7.46 -9.58 -14.76
CA ILE A 84 -8.02 -10.69 -13.98
C ILE A 84 -9.53 -10.49 -13.82
N ILE A 85 -9.96 -9.30 -13.41
CA ILE A 85 -11.38 -8.95 -13.26
C ILE A 85 -12.14 -9.18 -14.57
N ALA A 86 -11.59 -8.71 -15.70
CA ALA A 86 -12.20 -8.89 -17.00
C ALA A 86 -12.40 -10.38 -17.38
N LYS A 87 -11.53 -11.28 -16.92
CA LYS A 87 -11.73 -12.73 -17.13
C LYS A 87 -12.94 -13.27 -16.39
N PHE A 88 -13.23 -12.75 -15.19
CA PHE A 88 -14.43 -13.11 -14.45
C PHE A 88 -15.71 -12.48 -15.05
N GLU A 89 -15.60 -11.34 -15.73
CA GLU A 89 -16.74 -10.66 -16.36
C GLU A 89 -17.09 -11.21 -17.75
N VAL A 90 -16.09 -11.64 -18.53
CA VAL A 90 -16.29 -12.14 -19.92
C VAL A 90 -16.95 -13.52 -19.96
N GLY A 91 -16.77 -14.32 -18.91
CA GLY A 91 -17.49 -15.59 -18.80
C GLY A 91 -18.54 -15.47 -17.73
N LYS A 92 -19.60 -14.64 -17.84
CA LYS A 92 -20.64 -14.54 -16.78
C LYS A 92 -21.05 -15.94 -16.33
N ASP A 93 -20.19 -16.50 -15.47
CA ASP A 93 -20.51 -17.66 -14.67
C ASP A 93 -21.64 -17.23 -13.77
N THR A 94 -22.75 -17.90 -13.84
CA THR A 94 -23.90 -17.71 -12.94
C THR A 94 -23.45 -17.72 -11.47
N ILE A 95 -22.33 -18.40 -11.16
CA ILE A 95 -21.68 -18.38 -9.83
C ILE A 95 -21.33 -16.93 -9.39
N LEU A 96 -20.88 -16.08 -10.31
CA LEU A 96 -20.39 -14.73 -10.02
C LEU A 96 -21.39 -13.62 -10.32
N ASP A 97 -22.61 -13.93 -10.79
CA ASP A 97 -23.58 -12.94 -11.27
C ASP A 97 -23.91 -11.82 -10.28
N GLN A 98 -23.84 -12.12 -8.97
CA GLN A 98 -24.09 -11.15 -7.91
C GLN A 98 -22.84 -10.36 -7.50
N LEU A 99 -21.68 -10.74 -8.01
CA LEU A 99 -20.42 -10.11 -7.64
C LEU A 99 -20.04 -9.04 -8.67
N SER A 100 -19.59 -7.93 -8.16
CA SER A 100 -18.91 -6.91 -8.96
C SER A 100 -17.52 -6.64 -8.41
N PHE A 101 -16.57 -6.50 -9.32
CA PHE A 101 -15.17 -6.31 -9.02
C PHE A 101 -14.71 -4.96 -9.52
N GLY A 102 -13.82 -4.32 -8.78
CA GLY A 102 -13.20 -3.07 -9.18
C GLY A 102 -11.82 -2.93 -8.57
N VAL A 103 -11.02 -2.05 -9.14
CA VAL A 103 -9.75 -1.64 -8.57
C VAL A 103 -9.72 -0.13 -8.48
N SER A 104 -9.37 0.39 -7.32
CA SER A 104 -9.19 1.82 -7.10
C SER A 104 -7.82 2.09 -6.50
N ILE A 105 -7.27 3.24 -6.86
CA ILE A 105 -6.07 3.77 -6.23
C ILE A 105 -6.56 4.94 -5.37
N ASN A 106 -6.27 4.87 -4.08
CA ASN A 106 -6.72 5.83 -3.08
C ASN A 106 -5.52 6.51 -2.42
N LEU A 107 -5.76 7.70 -1.89
CA LEU A 107 -4.81 8.39 -1.01
C LEU A 107 -5.11 7.98 0.44
N THR A 108 -4.11 7.45 1.14
CA THR A 108 -4.28 6.89 2.49
C THR A 108 -4.19 7.90 3.60
N ASP A 109 -3.55 9.04 3.38
CA ASP A 109 -3.27 10.03 4.43
C ASP A 109 -4.10 11.30 4.26
N LYS A 110 -5.27 11.32 4.90
CA LYS A 110 -6.11 12.53 4.97
C LYS A 110 -5.51 13.62 5.88
N GLU A 111 -4.60 13.26 6.79
CA GLU A 111 -3.95 14.17 7.71
C GLU A 111 -2.64 14.76 7.15
N TYR A 112 -2.22 14.31 5.98
CA TYR A 112 -0.98 14.76 5.34
C TYR A 112 -0.88 16.28 5.22
N LEU A 113 -1.94 16.95 4.79
CA LEU A 113 -1.98 18.41 4.68
C LEU A 113 -1.96 19.10 6.04
N THR A 114 -2.63 18.51 7.04
CA THR A 114 -2.63 19.03 8.41
C THR A 114 -1.23 18.99 8.99
N ASN A 115 -0.52 17.87 8.80
CA ASN A 115 0.86 17.70 9.27
C ASN A 115 1.82 18.71 8.61
N ILE A 116 1.64 18.99 7.32
CA ILE A 116 2.45 20.02 6.62
C ILE A 116 2.17 21.42 7.19
N ASN A 117 0.90 21.76 7.42
CA ASN A 117 0.52 23.06 7.97
C ASN A 117 1.10 23.33 9.36
N GLU A 118 1.24 22.30 10.20
CA GLU A 118 1.88 22.40 11.52
C GLU A 118 3.38 22.73 11.43
N LEU A 119 4.05 22.40 10.34
CA LEU A 119 5.47 22.63 10.13
C LEU A 119 5.78 24.03 9.59
N ILE A 120 4.78 24.72 9.07
CA ILE A 120 4.91 26.02 8.42
C ILE A 120 4.56 27.14 9.41
N ASN A 121 5.18 28.29 9.26
CA ASN A 121 4.95 29.46 10.08
C ASN A 121 3.68 30.18 9.59
N ASN A 122 2.56 29.99 10.27
CA ASN A 122 1.22 30.53 9.89
C ASN A 122 1.12 32.05 9.69
N LYS A 123 2.18 32.83 10.01
CA LYS A 123 2.21 34.26 9.80
C LYS A 123 2.52 34.69 8.37
N SER A 124 2.97 33.80 7.52
CA SER A 124 3.46 34.13 6.18
C SER A 124 2.66 33.58 5.02
N ILE A 125 1.60 32.77 5.27
CA ILE A 125 0.81 32.13 4.21
C ILE A 125 -0.66 32.17 4.62
N SER A 126 -1.53 32.63 3.70
CA SER A 126 -2.98 32.42 3.84
C SER A 126 -3.28 30.92 3.72
N GLU A 127 -4.22 30.40 4.49
CA GLU A 127 -4.70 29.03 4.39
C GLU A 127 -5.07 28.64 2.94
N GLU A 128 -5.65 29.56 2.19
CA GLU A 128 -5.96 29.38 0.75
C GLU A 128 -4.73 29.11 -0.12
N THR A 129 -3.58 29.70 0.19
CA THR A 129 -2.37 29.50 -0.64
C THR A 129 -1.71 28.14 -0.38
N VAL A 130 -1.81 27.61 0.85
CA VAL A 130 -1.28 26.28 1.19
C VAL A 130 -2.22 25.19 0.69
N HIS A 131 -3.51 25.34 0.89
CA HIS A 131 -4.51 24.41 0.37
C HIS A 131 -4.56 24.42 -1.16
N GLY A 132 -4.57 25.57 -1.81
CA GLY A 132 -4.65 25.67 -3.26
C GLY A 132 -3.41 25.17 -3.98
N SER A 133 -2.20 25.44 -3.49
CA SER A 133 -0.96 25.06 -4.19
C SER A 133 -0.48 23.65 -3.85
N LEU A 134 -0.69 23.17 -2.63
CA LEU A 134 -0.28 21.82 -2.21
C LEU A 134 -1.33 20.76 -2.56
N ASP A 135 -2.61 21.04 -2.36
CA ASP A 135 -3.70 20.09 -2.58
C ASP A 135 -3.91 19.80 -4.08
N GLU A 136 -3.89 20.83 -4.89
CA GLU A 136 -4.08 20.67 -6.35
C GLU A 136 -2.85 20.08 -7.04
N SER A 137 -1.66 20.19 -6.43
CA SER A 137 -0.45 19.90 -7.17
C SER A 137 0.21 18.55 -6.92
N ILE A 138 0.45 18.12 -5.70
CA ILE A 138 1.17 16.85 -5.49
C ILE A 138 0.19 15.68 -5.40
N LEU A 139 -0.75 15.73 -4.49
CA LEU A 139 -1.65 14.63 -4.21
C LEU A 139 -2.61 14.38 -5.37
N HIS A 140 -3.21 15.44 -5.93
CA HIS A 140 -4.07 15.33 -7.11
C HIS A 140 -3.31 14.93 -8.38
N ARG A 141 -2.07 15.39 -8.55
CA ARG A 141 -1.25 14.96 -9.70
C ARG A 141 -0.80 13.53 -9.56
N LEU A 142 -0.28 13.10 -8.38
CA LEU A 142 0.07 11.71 -8.13
C LEU A 142 -1.14 10.78 -8.30
N TYR A 143 -2.30 11.17 -7.75
CA TYR A 143 -3.54 10.44 -7.90
C TYR A 143 -4.00 10.37 -9.37
N ARG A 144 -3.97 11.50 -10.10
CA ARG A 144 -4.30 11.53 -11.53
C ARG A 144 -3.33 10.72 -12.36
N MET A 145 -2.02 10.81 -12.09
CA MET A 145 -1.00 10.04 -12.79
C MET A 145 -1.14 8.54 -12.55
N ALA A 146 -1.52 8.13 -11.36
CA ALA A 146 -1.76 6.73 -11.02
C ALA A 146 -3.08 6.19 -11.63
N ASN A 147 -4.12 7.03 -11.79
CA ASN A 147 -5.45 6.62 -12.23
C ASN A 147 -5.74 6.85 -13.72
N ARG A 148 -5.05 7.78 -14.40
CA ARG A 148 -5.25 8.04 -15.84
C ARG A 148 -4.50 7.03 -16.68
N ASP A 149 -5.07 6.70 -17.84
CA ASP A 149 -4.43 5.80 -18.82
C ASP A 149 -3.38 6.51 -19.68
N GLU A 150 -3.34 7.87 -19.66
CA GLU A 150 -2.32 8.66 -20.34
C GLU A 150 -0.94 8.52 -19.68
N ASN A 151 0.11 8.66 -20.49
CA ASN A 151 1.48 8.64 -19.96
C ASN A 151 1.69 9.81 -18.99
N PRO A 152 2.21 9.54 -17.78
CA PRO A 152 2.43 10.58 -16.79
C PRO A 152 3.54 11.55 -17.24
N ASP A 153 3.29 12.85 -17.11
CA ASP A 153 4.34 13.87 -17.28
C ASP A 153 5.18 13.99 -16.00
N PHE A 154 6.24 13.18 -15.94
CA PHE A 154 7.14 13.18 -14.80
C PHE A 154 8.03 14.41 -14.72
N ASP A 155 8.28 15.11 -15.84
CA ASP A 155 9.10 16.34 -15.83
C ASP A 155 8.33 17.49 -15.17
N ASP A 156 7.03 17.61 -15.44
CA ASP A 156 6.18 18.58 -14.75
C ASP A 156 6.08 18.29 -13.26
N LEU A 157 5.97 17.01 -12.88
CA LEU A 157 5.97 16.60 -11.48
C LEU A 157 7.29 16.96 -10.78
N SER A 158 8.44 16.70 -11.40
CA SER A 158 9.77 17.04 -10.85
C SER A 158 9.91 18.55 -10.59
N LYS A 159 9.60 19.37 -11.59
CA LYS A 159 9.65 20.83 -11.46
C LYS A 159 8.74 21.33 -10.34
N HIS A 160 7.61 20.68 -10.17
CA HIS A 160 6.65 21.06 -9.14
C HIS A 160 7.13 20.70 -7.75
N MET A 161 7.71 19.50 -7.58
CA MET A 161 8.32 19.06 -6.32
C MET A 161 9.48 19.97 -5.90
N ASP A 162 10.34 20.37 -6.86
CA ASP A 162 11.42 21.32 -6.62
C ASP A 162 10.91 22.67 -6.13
N ARG A 163 9.84 23.18 -6.75
CA ARG A 163 9.22 24.45 -6.34
C ARG A 163 8.69 24.36 -4.92
N LEU A 164 7.98 23.30 -4.60
CA LEU A 164 7.42 23.11 -3.26
C LEU A 164 8.50 22.92 -2.20
N SER A 165 9.54 22.19 -2.51
CA SER A 165 10.70 22.04 -1.63
C SER A 165 11.29 23.40 -1.28
N LYS A 166 11.53 24.26 -2.28
CA LYS A 166 12.06 25.62 -2.08
C LYS A 166 11.12 26.47 -1.24
N GLU A 167 9.84 26.51 -1.59
CA GLU A 167 8.83 27.28 -0.84
C GLU A 167 8.71 26.81 0.61
N PHE A 168 8.77 25.50 0.85
CA PHE A 168 8.74 24.94 2.20
C PHE A 168 9.96 25.40 3.01
N PHE A 169 11.17 25.32 2.47
CA PHE A 169 12.39 25.73 3.18
C PHE A 169 12.44 27.23 3.49
N GLU A 170 11.85 28.06 2.66
CA GLU A 170 11.73 29.49 2.91
C GLU A 170 10.76 29.80 4.06
N LYS A 171 9.73 29.00 4.21
CA LYS A 171 8.57 29.27 5.11
C LYS A 171 8.52 28.38 6.35
N LYS A 172 9.37 27.34 6.43
CA LYS A 172 9.37 26.41 7.57
C LYS A 172 9.68 27.06 8.91
N ARG A 173 9.19 26.47 10.00
CA ARG A 173 9.60 26.86 11.36
C ARG A 173 11.07 26.57 11.60
N LYS A 174 11.73 27.37 12.47
CA LYS A 174 13.18 27.27 12.73
C LYS A 174 13.63 25.88 13.23
N ASN A 175 12.76 25.18 13.95
CA ASN A 175 13.01 23.85 14.52
C ASN A 175 12.74 22.70 13.55
N VAL A 176 12.23 22.95 12.35
CA VAL A 176 11.95 21.91 11.37
C VAL A 176 13.19 21.59 10.55
N THR A 177 13.62 20.34 10.63
CA THR A 177 14.78 19.83 9.91
C THR A 177 14.41 19.32 8.51
N TYR A 178 15.42 19.10 7.69
CA TYR A 178 15.25 18.50 6.37
C TYR A 178 14.68 17.06 6.45
N SER A 179 15.06 16.30 7.49
CA SER A 179 14.52 14.95 7.73
C SER A 179 13.01 14.97 7.92
N VAL A 180 12.50 15.86 8.75
CA VAL A 180 11.05 15.97 8.99
C VAL A 180 10.27 16.30 7.71
N PHE A 181 10.82 17.21 6.87
CA PHE A 181 10.26 17.48 5.56
C PHE A 181 10.16 16.21 4.71
N HIS A 182 11.25 15.43 4.66
CA HIS A 182 11.27 14.19 3.89
C HIS A 182 10.30 13.14 4.39
N ASP A 183 10.22 12.93 5.69
CA ASP A 183 9.32 11.96 6.30
C ASP A 183 7.85 12.25 5.97
N ILE A 184 7.50 13.50 5.78
CA ILE A 184 6.14 13.93 5.44
C ILE A 184 5.91 13.92 3.92
N PHE A 185 6.76 14.58 3.14
CA PHE A 185 6.55 14.74 1.70
C PHE A 185 6.73 13.46 0.87
N TYR A 186 7.55 12.53 1.39
CA TYR A 186 7.85 11.28 0.68
C TYR A 186 7.27 10.04 1.36
N LYS A 187 6.31 10.24 2.27
CA LYS A 187 5.52 9.15 2.81
C LYS A 187 4.72 8.47 1.69
N ASN A 188 4.65 7.15 1.70
CA ASN A 188 3.78 6.45 0.77
C ASN A 188 2.32 6.71 1.14
N ILE A 189 1.67 7.53 0.34
CA ILE A 189 0.27 7.93 0.53
C ILE A 189 -0.67 7.29 -0.48
N ILE A 190 -0.14 6.41 -1.33
CA ILE A 190 -0.91 5.74 -2.38
C ILE A 190 -1.19 4.31 -1.94
N GLU A 191 -2.44 3.93 -1.92
CA GLU A 191 -2.91 2.59 -1.64
C GLU A 191 -3.78 2.10 -2.80
N MET A 192 -3.52 0.88 -3.26
CA MET A 192 -4.41 0.21 -4.19
C MET A 192 -5.38 -0.67 -3.41
N ARG A 193 -6.67 -0.52 -3.69
CA ARG A 193 -7.73 -1.35 -3.11
C ARG A 193 -8.45 -2.11 -4.21
N ILE A 194 -8.62 -3.41 -3.97
CA ILE A 194 -9.52 -4.25 -4.74
C ILE A 194 -10.89 -4.14 -4.07
N ASN A 195 -11.87 -3.65 -4.81
CA ASN A 195 -13.23 -3.48 -4.33
C ASN A 195 -14.06 -4.65 -4.83
N ILE A 196 -14.59 -5.43 -3.92
CA ILE A 196 -15.52 -6.53 -4.21
C ILE A 196 -16.87 -6.15 -3.59
N LYS A 197 -17.94 -6.30 -4.36
CA LYS A 197 -19.30 -6.07 -3.87
C LYS A 197 -20.16 -7.29 -4.16
N LEU A 198 -21.03 -7.63 -3.24
CA LEU A 198 -22.11 -8.61 -3.39
C LEU A 198 -23.44 -7.84 -3.44
N ASP A 199 -24.19 -7.94 -4.51
CA ASP A 199 -25.42 -7.18 -4.75
C ASP A 199 -25.28 -5.67 -4.49
N GLY A 200 -24.14 -5.11 -4.89
CA GLY A 200 -23.79 -3.69 -4.69
C GLY A 200 -23.28 -3.33 -3.29
N ILE A 201 -23.29 -4.25 -2.32
CA ILE A 201 -22.81 -4.02 -0.95
C ILE A 201 -21.30 -4.32 -0.89
N PRO A 202 -20.45 -3.37 -0.41
CA PRO A 202 -19.01 -3.60 -0.28
C PRO A 202 -18.68 -4.76 0.66
N LEU A 203 -17.62 -5.52 0.35
CA LEU A 203 -17.17 -6.69 1.12
C LEU A 203 -16.98 -6.38 2.62
N GLU A 204 -16.49 -5.19 2.95
CA GLU A 204 -16.23 -4.75 4.31
C GLU A 204 -17.52 -4.59 5.13
N SER A 205 -18.65 -4.35 4.47
CA SER A 205 -19.96 -4.17 5.09
C SER A 205 -20.77 -5.46 5.19
N LEU A 206 -20.28 -6.56 4.62
CA LEU A 206 -20.91 -7.87 4.67
C LEU A 206 -20.71 -8.56 6.01
N SER A 207 -21.66 -9.42 6.39
CA SER A 207 -21.49 -10.32 7.52
C SER A 207 -20.37 -11.35 7.27
N MET A 208 -19.90 -12.02 8.32
CA MET A 208 -18.84 -13.03 8.19
C MET A 208 -19.23 -14.14 7.23
N GLY A 209 -20.44 -14.67 7.35
CA GLY A 209 -20.97 -15.68 6.45
C GLY A 209 -21.07 -15.20 4.98
N GLN A 210 -21.57 -13.98 4.76
CA GLN A 210 -21.61 -13.43 3.40
C GLN A 210 -20.22 -13.27 2.78
N ARG A 211 -19.22 -12.87 3.56
CA ARG A 211 -17.82 -12.80 3.08
C ARG A 211 -17.28 -14.18 2.71
N ALA A 212 -17.59 -15.21 3.52
CA ALA A 212 -17.20 -16.58 3.23
C ALA A 212 -17.81 -17.07 1.90
N ILE A 213 -19.08 -16.77 1.64
CA ILE A 213 -19.75 -17.09 0.36
C ILE A 213 -19.05 -16.38 -0.82
N VAL A 214 -18.72 -15.09 -0.70
CA VAL A 214 -18.03 -14.35 -1.74
C VAL A 214 -16.69 -15.01 -2.08
N LEU A 215 -15.89 -15.33 -1.07
CA LEU A 215 -14.59 -15.99 -1.26
C LEU A 215 -14.76 -17.37 -1.90
N LEU A 216 -15.72 -18.15 -1.44
CA LEU A 216 -15.98 -19.47 -1.98
C LEU A 216 -16.43 -19.42 -3.45
N LYS A 217 -17.34 -18.50 -3.80
CA LYS A 217 -17.75 -18.27 -5.20
C LYS A 217 -16.56 -17.93 -6.09
N ILE A 218 -15.66 -17.07 -5.61
CA ILE A 218 -14.43 -16.73 -6.36
C ILE A 218 -13.55 -17.96 -6.56
N ILE A 219 -13.33 -18.78 -5.52
CA ILE A 219 -12.53 -20.00 -5.59
C ILE A 219 -13.17 -21.01 -6.55
N LEU A 220 -14.49 -21.17 -6.52
CA LEU A 220 -15.21 -22.08 -7.40
C LEU A 220 -15.14 -21.66 -8.88
N ALA A 221 -15.11 -20.37 -9.15
CA ALA A 221 -15.06 -19.82 -10.52
C ALA A 221 -13.63 -19.68 -11.09
N TYR A 222 -12.60 -19.67 -10.23
CA TYR A 222 -11.24 -19.26 -10.63
C TYR A 222 -10.48 -20.29 -11.48
N ASP A 223 -10.61 -21.60 -11.20
CA ASP A 223 -9.77 -22.65 -11.77
C ASP A 223 -10.62 -23.89 -12.09
N ASP A 224 -10.16 -24.72 -13.00
CA ASP A 224 -10.75 -26.00 -13.40
C ASP A 224 -10.08 -27.23 -12.74
N LYS A 225 -9.06 -27.00 -11.91
CA LYS A 225 -8.35 -28.06 -11.18
C LYS A 225 -9.25 -28.71 -10.13
N PRO A 226 -9.02 -29.99 -9.78
CA PRO A 226 -9.72 -30.63 -8.67
C PRO A 226 -9.66 -29.81 -7.38
N LEU A 227 -10.79 -29.67 -6.70
CA LEU A 227 -10.93 -28.87 -5.49
C LEU A 227 -11.40 -29.72 -4.32
N ILE A 228 -10.70 -29.66 -3.20
CA ILE A 228 -11.10 -30.28 -1.93
C ILE A 228 -11.48 -29.14 -0.98
N ILE A 229 -12.68 -29.23 -0.42
CA ILE A 229 -13.21 -28.23 0.54
C ILE A 229 -13.68 -28.95 1.78
N ASP A 230 -13.21 -28.52 2.93
CA ASP A 230 -13.62 -29.01 4.23
C ASP A 230 -14.58 -28.03 4.90
N GLN A 231 -15.78 -28.51 5.24
CA GLN A 231 -16.84 -27.81 5.94
C GLN A 231 -17.14 -26.40 5.39
N PRO A 232 -17.51 -26.26 4.12
CA PRO A 232 -17.78 -24.94 3.51
C PRO A 232 -19.02 -24.26 4.10
N GLU A 233 -19.80 -24.96 4.90
CA GLU A 233 -21.00 -24.47 5.59
C GLU A 233 -20.72 -23.79 6.93
N GLU A 234 -19.50 -23.83 7.47
CA GLU A 234 -19.17 -23.17 8.74
C GLU A 234 -19.51 -21.67 8.67
N ASP A 235 -20.07 -21.16 9.75
CA ASP A 235 -20.51 -19.76 9.89
C ASP A 235 -21.64 -19.31 8.95
N LEU A 236 -22.29 -20.26 8.21
CA LEU A 236 -23.39 -19.96 7.30
C LEU A 236 -24.73 -20.43 7.86
N ASP A 237 -25.79 -19.67 7.64
CA ASP A 237 -27.14 -20.15 7.91
C ASP A 237 -27.66 -21.08 6.80
N ASN A 238 -28.60 -21.97 7.15
CA ASN A 238 -29.10 -22.97 6.22
C ASN A 238 -29.75 -22.38 4.95
N ARG A 239 -30.30 -21.18 5.01
CA ARG A 239 -30.88 -20.52 3.85
C ARG A 239 -29.81 -20.13 2.84
N TYR A 240 -28.74 -19.52 3.30
CA TYR A 240 -27.58 -19.17 2.42
C TYR A 240 -26.91 -20.42 1.86
N ILE A 241 -26.77 -21.49 2.65
CA ILE A 241 -26.25 -22.76 2.17
C ILE A 241 -27.09 -23.28 1.00
N TYR A 242 -28.38 -23.34 1.16
CA TYR A 242 -29.30 -23.87 0.15
C TYR A 242 -29.37 -22.99 -1.10
N GLU A 243 -29.61 -21.68 -0.93
CA GLU A 243 -29.84 -20.76 -2.04
C GLU A 243 -28.55 -20.42 -2.81
N GLN A 244 -27.42 -20.33 -2.14
CA GLN A 244 -26.19 -19.81 -2.72
C GLN A 244 -25.13 -20.90 -2.95
N LEU A 245 -24.82 -21.70 -1.94
CA LEU A 245 -23.73 -22.68 -2.06
C LEU A 245 -24.12 -23.88 -2.92
N VAL A 246 -25.29 -24.43 -2.71
CA VAL A 246 -25.75 -25.60 -3.51
C VAL A 246 -25.76 -25.26 -4.98
N THR A 247 -26.26 -24.08 -5.35
CA THR A 247 -26.24 -23.62 -6.75
C THR A 247 -24.82 -23.45 -7.30
N ALA A 248 -23.95 -22.79 -6.53
CA ALA A 248 -22.57 -22.59 -6.91
C ALA A 248 -21.78 -23.91 -7.12
N PHE A 249 -22.00 -24.89 -6.23
CA PHE A 249 -21.39 -26.22 -6.36
C PHE A 249 -21.91 -27.00 -7.57
N LYS A 250 -23.22 -26.94 -7.84
CA LYS A 250 -23.81 -27.59 -9.02
C LYS A 250 -23.23 -27.05 -10.33
N GLU A 251 -22.98 -25.78 -10.40
CA GLU A 251 -22.34 -25.18 -11.57
C GLU A 251 -20.85 -25.52 -11.66
N ALA A 252 -20.13 -25.39 -10.54
CA ALA A 252 -18.68 -25.62 -10.53
C ALA A 252 -18.33 -27.10 -10.86
N LYS A 253 -19.13 -28.07 -10.42
CA LYS A 253 -18.89 -29.48 -10.72
C LYS A 253 -19.00 -29.85 -12.21
N THR A 254 -19.64 -29.02 -13.02
CA THR A 254 -19.65 -29.20 -14.48
C THR A 254 -18.31 -28.93 -15.14
N LYS A 255 -17.41 -28.22 -14.46
CA LYS A 255 -16.12 -27.76 -14.97
C LYS A 255 -14.93 -28.43 -14.31
N ARG A 256 -15.10 -28.91 -13.07
CA ARG A 256 -14.03 -29.46 -12.25
C ARG A 256 -14.52 -30.53 -11.29
N GLN A 257 -13.64 -31.43 -10.89
CA GLN A 257 -13.92 -32.34 -9.79
C GLN A 257 -13.96 -31.58 -8.46
N ILE A 258 -15.01 -31.81 -7.65
CA ILE A 258 -15.14 -31.22 -6.33
C ILE A 258 -15.30 -32.33 -5.30
N ILE A 259 -14.54 -32.28 -4.23
CA ILE A 259 -14.64 -33.16 -3.07
C ILE A 259 -15.00 -32.28 -1.88
N ILE A 260 -16.20 -32.50 -1.31
CA ILE A 260 -16.71 -31.74 -0.17
C ILE A 260 -16.71 -32.65 1.05
N VAL A 261 -16.06 -32.23 2.12
CA VAL A 261 -16.23 -32.82 3.44
C VAL A 261 -17.26 -31.98 4.18
N THR A 262 -18.36 -32.58 4.61
CA THR A 262 -19.47 -31.84 5.24
C THR A 262 -20.23 -32.70 6.23
N HIS A 263 -20.79 -32.03 7.23
CA HIS A 263 -21.80 -32.61 8.13
C HIS A 263 -23.20 -32.01 7.90
N ASN A 264 -23.37 -31.21 6.85
CA ASN A 264 -24.65 -30.57 6.52
C ASN A 264 -25.43 -31.37 5.47
N ALA A 265 -26.65 -31.78 5.85
CA ALA A 265 -27.52 -32.56 4.95
C ALA A 265 -27.88 -31.82 3.66
N ASN A 266 -28.02 -30.47 3.70
CA ASN A 266 -28.32 -29.68 2.51
C ASN A 266 -27.21 -29.76 1.47
N LEU A 267 -25.94 -29.76 1.88
CA LEU A 267 -24.83 -29.94 0.97
C LEU A 267 -24.74 -31.37 0.49
N ALA A 268 -24.79 -32.36 1.41
CA ALA A 268 -24.61 -33.75 1.02
C ALA A 268 -25.69 -34.24 0.02
N VAL A 269 -26.93 -33.76 0.15
CA VAL A 269 -28.06 -34.24 -0.67
C VAL A 269 -28.32 -33.33 -1.88
N ASN A 270 -28.37 -31.99 -1.66
CA ASN A 270 -28.88 -31.09 -2.69
C ASN A 270 -27.83 -30.68 -3.72
N THR A 271 -26.54 -31.00 -3.53
CA THR A 271 -25.49 -30.75 -4.56
C THR A 271 -25.51 -31.78 -5.69
N ASP A 272 -26.39 -32.78 -5.63
CA ASP A 272 -26.48 -33.89 -6.59
C ASP A 272 -25.11 -34.58 -6.77
N SER A 273 -24.53 -35.02 -5.64
CA SER A 273 -23.21 -35.66 -5.63
C SER A 273 -23.26 -37.01 -6.37
N GLU A 274 -22.32 -37.27 -7.28
CA GLU A 274 -22.18 -38.53 -8.02
C GLU A 274 -21.74 -39.67 -7.09
N GLN A 275 -20.99 -39.35 -6.04
CA GLN A 275 -20.50 -40.30 -5.06
C GLN A 275 -20.51 -39.73 -3.67
N VAL A 276 -20.95 -40.52 -2.71
CA VAL A 276 -20.90 -40.19 -1.27
C VAL A 276 -19.98 -41.21 -0.59
N ILE A 277 -19.08 -40.71 0.25
CA ILE A 277 -18.17 -41.51 1.08
C ILE A 277 -18.54 -41.24 2.53
N VAL A 278 -19.06 -42.25 3.21
CA VAL A 278 -19.45 -42.19 4.61
C VAL A 278 -18.30 -42.69 5.48
N ALA A 279 -17.75 -41.82 6.31
CA ALA A 279 -16.73 -42.21 7.30
C ALA A 279 -17.39 -42.65 8.59
N LYS A 280 -17.12 -43.87 9.03
CA LYS A 280 -17.65 -44.45 10.29
C LYS A 280 -16.51 -44.73 11.26
N TYR A 281 -16.66 -44.29 12.50
CA TYR A 281 -15.69 -44.55 13.56
C TYR A 281 -16.28 -45.59 14.54
N ASN A 282 -15.66 -46.76 14.64
CA ASN A 282 -16.06 -47.82 15.53
C ASN A 282 -14.86 -48.35 16.32
N SER A 283 -14.96 -48.27 17.66
CA SER A 283 -14.01 -48.91 18.58
C SER A 283 -12.52 -48.70 18.24
N GLY A 284 -12.15 -47.49 17.84
CA GLY A 284 -10.73 -47.14 17.54
C GLY A 284 -10.31 -47.34 16.08
N SER A 285 -11.22 -47.80 15.20
CA SER A 285 -10.95 -47.91 13.77
C SER A 285 -11.90 -47.06 12.92
N ILE A 286 -11.39 -46.54 11.82
CA ILE A 286 -12.18 -45.80 10.83
C ILE A 286 -12.45 -46.72 9.66
N SER A 287 -13.71 -46.80 9.22
CA SER A 287 -14.11 -47.48 7.99
C SER A 287 -14.84 -46.52 7.06
N TYR A 288 -14.80 -46.79 5.77
CA TYR A 288 -15.44 -45.97 4.75
C TYR A 288 -16.43 -46.80 3.98
N GLU A 289 -17.66 -46.33 3.83
CA GLU A 289 -18.66 -46.87 2.93
C GLU A 289 -18.87 -45.93 1.76
N VAL A 290 -18.93 -46.47 0.56
CA VAL A 290 -18.98 -45.71 -0.70
C VAL A 290 -20.22 -46.10 -1.47
N GLY A 291 -20.98 -45.08 -1.93
CA GLY A 291 -22.19 -45.31 -2.73
C GLY A 291 -22.65 -44.03 -3.41
N SER A 292 -23.68 -44.21 -4.27
CA SER A 292 -24.39 -43.05 -4.85
C SER A 292 -25.57 -42.63 -3.93
N LEU A 293 -26.16 -41.46 -4.18
CA LEU A 293 -27.36 -41.01 -3.48
C LEU A 293 -28.59 -41.93 -3.71
N GLU A 294 -28.63 -42.69 -4.80
CA GLU A 294 -29.69 -43.64 -5.12
C GLU A 294 -29.59 -44.95 -4.30
N ASN A 295 -28.39 -45.27 -3.81
CA ASN A 295 -28.17 -46.46 -3.02
C ASN A 295 -28.90 -46.40 -1.66
N LEU A 296 -29.68 -47.42 -1.33
CA LEU A 296 -30.48 -47.46 -0.12
C LEU A 296 -29.62 -47.37 1.17
N ASN A 297 -28.49 -48.05 1.20
CA ASN A 297 -27.58 -48.02 2.35
C ASN A 297 -26.99 -46.65 2.55
N THR A 298 -26.52 -46.00 1.47
CA THR A 298 -26.00 -44.62 1.51
C THR A 298 -27.06 -43.64 1.99
N LYS A 299 -28.30 -43.73 1.50
CA LYS A 299 -29.44 -42.93 2.00
C LYS A 299 -29.68 -43.08 3.47
N ASN A 300 -29.67 -44.35 3.96
CA ASN A 300 -29.87 -44.61 5.38
C ASN A 300 -28.74 -44.06 6.24
N ASP A 301 -27.50 -44.20 5.79
CA ASP A 301 -26.32 -43.62 6.48
C ASP A 301 -26.40 -42.09 6.55
N ILE A 302 -26.75 -41.44 5.44
CA ILE A 302 -26.93 -39.96 5.40
C ILE A 302 -28.02 -39.55 6.41
N LYS A 303 -29.19 -40.19 6.37
CA LYS A 303 -30.28 -39.91 7.33
C LYS A 303 -29.84 -40.15 8.77
N GLN A 304 -29.15 -41.25 9.03
CA GLN A 304 -28.70 -41.58 10.38
C GLN A 304 -27.70 -40.60 10.94
N ILE A 305 -26.73 -40.21 10.12
CA ILE A 305 -25.59 -39.36 10.55
C ILE A 305 -25.96 -37.88 10.54
N LEU A 306 -26.60 -37.38 9.48
CA LEU A 306 -26.81 -35.94 9.29
C LEU A 306 -28.18 -35.49 9.83
N GLU A 307 -29.19 -36.38 9.89
CA GLU A 307 -30.53 -36.04 10.30
C GLU A 307 -30.92 -36.60 11.68
N GLY A 308 -30.06 -37.43 12.27
CA GLY A 308 -30.33 -38.10 13.56
C GLY A 308 -31.25 -39.30 13.48
N GLY A 309 -31.42 -39.88 12.27
CA GLY A 309 -32.24 -41.03 11.99
C GLY A 309 -33.66 -40.70 11.54
N GLU A 310 -34.38 -41.73 11.09
CA GLU A 310 -35.72 -41.58 10.50
C GLU A 310 -36.73 -41.03 11.47
N ASP A 311 -36.69 -41.47 12.75
CA ASP A 311 -37.63 -40.98 13.78
C ASP A 311 -37.43 -39.49 14.10
N ALA A 312 -36.17 -39.03 14.16
CA ALA A 312 -35.90 -37.63 14.41
C ALA A 312 -36.31 -36.76 13.22
N PHE A 313 -36.09 -37.24 12.01
CA PHE A 313 -36.51 -36.57 10.78
C PHE A 313 -38.05 -36.44 10.72
N LYS A 314 -38.80 -37.52 10.89
CA LYS A 314 -40.27 -37.52 10.90
C LYS A 314 -40.85 -36.62 11.97
N LYS A 315 -40.30 -36.63 13.19
CA LYS A 315 -40.75 -35.73 14.27
C LYS A 315 -40.56 -34.26 13.95
N ARG A 316 -39.53 -33.90 13.21
CA ARG A 316 -39.33 -32.52 12.74
C ARG A 316 -40.35 -32.13 11.68
N GLU A 317 -40.59 -33.02 10.67
CA GLU A 317 -41.60 -32.79 9.64
C GLU A 317 -43.01 -32.59 10.24
N GLU A 318 -43.40 -33.47 11.17
CA GLU A 318 -44.68 -33.31 11.90
C GLU A 318 -44.79 -31.98 12.64
N LYS A 319 -43.71 -31.58 13.34
CA LYS A 319 -43.71 -30.31 14.08
C LYS A 319 -43.76 -29.09 13.21
N TYR A 320 -43.21 -29.16 12.01
CA TYR A 320 -43.27 -28.06 11.03
C TYR A 320 -44.58 -28.05 10.24
N GLY A 321 -45.45 -29.05 10.43
CA GLY A 321 -46.76 -29.12 9.78
C GLY A 321 -46.67 -29.60 8.32
N TYR A 322 -45.57 -30.23 7.92
CA TYR A 322 -45.51 -30.96 6.64
C TYR A 322 -46.27 -32.29 6.81
N ILE A 323 -47.50 -32.32 6.33
CA ILE A 323 -48.29 -33.56 6.21
C ILE A 323 -48.18 -34.00 4.75
N PHE A 324 -47.52 -35.11 4.48
CA PHE A 324 -47.56 -35.79 3.19
C PHE A 324 -48.61 -36.85 3.16
#